data_bfaad8a62c4cb9b3393383708715b65c
#
_entry.id   bfaad8a62c4cb9b3393383708715b65c
#
_cell.length_a   1.000
_cell.length_b   1.000
_cell.length_c   1.000
_cell.angle_alpha   90.00
_cell.angle_beta   90.00
_cell.angle_gamma   90.00
#
_symmetry.space_group_name_H-M   'P 1'
#
loop_
_entity.id
_entity.type
_entity.pdbx_description
1 polymer ?
#
loop_
_entity_poly.entity_id
_entity_poly.type
_entity_poly.pdbx_seq_one_letter_code
_entity_poly.pdbx_strand_id
1 'polypeptide(L)'
;MLAFCRALLKSKKYIFILLVLVAIVGLGTHAAWSSNGLPRIDNRTLARLAQQHPVVVLFRHAERCDRSSNHCLSDKTGITVKGTQDARELGKAFSADIPNFDLYSSNTVRTIQSASWCSAGKKLTVDKRFLQCRNEIYSTIKELQSKAPDKNIVIFTHNHCLTYIAKDKRNVTFKPDYLDGLVMHVEKGNVLLDGEFANR
;
A
#
# COMPACT_ATOMS: atom_id res chain seq x y z
N MET A 1 29.59 -56.71 -4.26
CA MET A 1 30.19 -55.36 -4.07
C MET A 1 29.64 -54.28 -5.01
N LEU A 2 29.41 -54.55 -6.31
CA LEU A 2 28.91 -53.56 -7.27
C LEU A 2 27.47 -53.05 -7.04
N ALA A 3 26.57 -53.88 -6.48
CA ALA A 3 25.17 -53.49 -6.22
C ALA A 3 25.03 -52.49 -5.06
N PHE A 4 25.88 -52.61 -4.05
CA PHE A 4 25.87 -51.70 -2.88
C PHE A 4 26.38 -50.30 -3.22
N CYS A 5 27.40 -50.22 -4.08
CA CYS A 5 27.88 -48.89 -4.59
C CYS A 5 26.84 -48.16 -5.45
N ARG A 6 26.03 -48.88 -6.25
CA ARG A 6 24.95 -48.27 -7.05
C ARG A 6 23.79 -47.72 -6.20
N ALA A 7 23.48 -48.38 -5.08
CA ALA A 7 22.46 -47.92 -4.15
C ALA A 7 22.87 -46.62 -3.40
N LEU A 8 24.15 -46.53 -3.00
CA LEU A 8 24.73 -45.35 -2.36
C LEU A 8 24.80 -44.16 -3.32
N LEU A 9 25.10 -44.37 -4.60
CA LEU A 9 25.10 -43.30 -5.62
C LEU A 9 23.70 -42.80 -5.96
N LYS A 10 22.68 -43.69 -5.95
CA LYS A 10 21.27 -43.25 -6.06
C LYS A 10 20.83 -42.44 -4.86
N SER A 11 21.17 -42.85 -3.63
CA SER A 11 20.88 -42.14 -2.40
C SER A 11 21.48 -40.71 -2.39
N LYS A 12 22.76 -40.58 -2.80
CA LYS A 12 23.40 -39.24 -2.90
C LYS A 12 22.75 -38.34 -3.94
N LYS A 13 22.30 -38.89 -5.10
CA LYS A 13 21.52 -38.12 -6.07
C LYS A 13 20.18 -37.63 -5.51
N TYR A 14 19.44 -38.48 -4.79
CA TYR A 14 18.19 -38.10 -4.18
C TYR A 14 18.37 -37.08 -3.05
N ILE A 15 19.43 -37.22 -2.24
CA ILE A 15 19.79 -36.23 -1.20
C ILE A 15 20.15 -34.90 -1.86
N PHE A 16 20.92 -34.89 -2.94
CA PHE A 16 21.27 -33.66 -3.66
C PHE A 16 20.02 -32.99 -4.27
N ILE A 17 19.14 -33.77 -4.90
CA ILE A 17 17.86 -33.25 -5.46
C ILE A 17 16.98 -32.69 -4.34
N LEU A 18 16.90 -33.38 -3.19
CA LEU A 18 16.13 -32.89 -2.03
C LEU A 18 16.71 -31.57 -1.48
N LEU A 19 18.05 -31.48 -1.37
CA LEU A 19 18.71 -30.25 -0.93
C LEU A 19 18.51 -29.09 -1.90
N VAL A 20 18.53 -29.35 -3.22
CA VAL A 20 18.24 -28.34 -4.24
C VAL A 20 16.79 -27.90 -4.19
N LEU A 21 15.85 -28.83 -4.01
CA LEU A 21 14.43 -28.49 -3.84
C LEU A 21 14.17 -27.69 -2.57
N VAL A 22 14.80 -28.04 -1.46
CA VAL A 22 14.72 -27.29 -0.20
C VAL A 22 15.34 -25.90 -0.36
N ALA A 23 16.46 -25.77 -1.09
CA ALA A 23 17.06 -24.47 -1.40
C ALA A 23 16.18 -23.62 -2.30
N ILE A 24 15.53 -24.21 -3.32
CA ILE A 24 14.59 -23.50 -4.22
C ILE A 24 13.33 -23.06 -3.47
N VAL A 25 12.79 -23.90 -2.58
CA VAL A 25 11.63 -23.54 -1.74
C VAL A 25 12.04 -22.50 -0.69
N GLY A 26 13.26 -22.55 -0.17
CA GLY A 26 13.78 -21.56 0.80
C GLY A 26 14.10 -20.19 0.18
N LEU A 27 14.39 -20.13 -1.13
CA LEU A 27 14.66 -18.87 -1.85
C LEU A 27 13.39 -18.15 -2.32
N GLY A 28 12.21 -18.79 -2.22
CA GLY A 28 10.96 -18.31 -2.83
C GLY A 28 10.06 -17.44 -1.94
N THR A 29 10.35 -17.23 -0.65
CA THR A 29 9.38 -16.58 0.27
C THR A 29 9.98 -15.62 1.30
N HIS A 30 11.01 -14.87 0.97
CA HIS A 30 11.34 -13.70 1.78
C HIS A 30 10.39 -12.56 1.37
N ALA A 31 9.16 -12.59 1.89
CA ALA A 31 8.36 -11.38 1.96
C ALA A 31 9.19 -10.36 2.76
N ALA A 32 9.59 -9.27 2.12
CA ALA A 32 10.28 -8.20 2.81
C ALA A 32 9.31 -7.59 3.83
N TRP A 33 9.51 -7.90 5.11
CA TRP A 33 8.74 -7.30 6.20
C TRP A 33 9.31 -5.92 6.47
N SER A 34 8.43 -4.95 6.68
CA SER A 34 8.83 -3.63 7.09
C SER A 34 9.27 -3.60 8.55
N SER A 35 9.98 -2.54 8.95
CA SER A 35 10.26 -2.25 10.36
C SER A 35 8.99 -2.11 11.21
N ASN A 36 7.85 -1.92 10.58
CA ASN A 36 6.53 -1.80 11.20
C ASN A 36 5.81 -3.14 11.39
N GLY A 37 6.39 -4.26 10.96
CA GLY A 37 5.78 -5.59 11.08
C GLY A 37 4.64 -5.86 10.07
N LEU A 38 4.54 -5.07 9.00
CA LEU A 38 3.64 -5.29 7.87
C LEU A 38 4.43 -5.80 6.65
N PRO A 39 3.84 -6.61 5.76
CA PRO A 39 4.43 -6.90 4.47
C PRO A 39 4.69 -5.60 3.70
N ARG A 40 5.90 -5.45 3.15
CA ARG A 40 6.24 -4.28 2.34
C ARG A 40 5.80 -4.50 0.91
N ILE A 41 5.03 -3.56 0.39
CA ILE A 41 4.52 -3.57 -0.98
C ILE A 41 5.22 -2.46 -1.75
N ASP A 42 6.03 -2.85 -2.73
CA ASP A 42 6.62 -1.95 -3.72
C ASP A 42 5.68 -1.79 -4.94
N ASN A 43 6.03 -0.91 -5.86
CA ASN A 43 5.26 -0.66 -7.08
C ASN A 43 5.02 -1.93 -7.90
N ARG A 44 6.02 -2.79 -8.03
CA ARG A 44 5.91 -4.04 -8.79
C ARG A 44 4.93 -5.03 -8.14
N THR A 45 5.00 -5.16 -6.83
CA THR A 45 4.07 -6.00 -6.05
C THR A 45 2.66 -5.42 -6.12
N LEU A 46 2.51 -4.10 -6.01
CA LEU A 46 1.24 -3.41 -6.11
C LEU A 46 0.58 -3.62 -7.49
N ALA A 47 1.35 -3.46 -8.58
CA ALA A 47 0.87 -3.73 -9.93
C ALA A 47 0.39 -5.18 -10.10
N ARG A 48 1.11 -6.14 -9.53
CA ARG A 48 0.72 -7.56 -9.55
C ARG A 48 -0.58 -7.81 -8.77
N LEU A 49 -0.74 -7.21 -7.59
CA LEU A 49 -1.99 -7.31 -6.81
C LEU A 49 -3.16 -6.73 -7.59
N ALA A 50 -2.99 -5.56 -8.21
CA ALA A 50 -4.02 -4.89 -9.00
C ALA A 50 -4.44 -5.67 -10.27
N GLN A 51 -3.62 -6.62 -10.75
CA GLN A 51 -3.98 -7.56 -11.82
C GLN A 51 -4.84 -8.73 -11.30
N GLN A 52 -4.73 -9.07 -10.02
CA GLN A 52 -5.47 -10.18 -9.42
C GLN A 52 -6.86 -9.76 -8.92
N HIS A 53 -6.95 -8.57 -8.37
CA HIS A 53 -8.18 -7.96 -7.83
C HIS A 53 -8.01 -6.44 -7.71
N PRO A 54 -9.10 -5.68 -7.69
CA PRO A 54 -9.04 -4.26 -7.41
C PRO A 54 -8.43 -3.98 -6.03
N VAL A 55 -7.49 -3.05 -5.98
CA VAL A 55 -6.81 -2.65 -4.76
C VAL A 55 -7.33 -1.31 -4.24
N VAL A 56 -7.27 -1.14 -2.94
CA VAL A 56 -7.56 0.12 -2.25
C VAL A 56 -6.29 0.59 -1.57
N VAL A 57 -5.78 1.76 -1.96
CA VAL A 57 -4.57 2.32 -1.35
C VAL A 57 -4.92 3.58 -0.57
N LEU A 58 -4.67 3.55 0.73
CA LEU A 58 -4.80 4.72 1.60
C LEU A 58 -3.43 5.35 1.81
N PHE A 59 -3.29 6.63 1.44
CA PHE A 59 -2.10 7.42 1.71
C PHE A 59 -2.30 8.40 2.86
N ARG A 60 -1.27 8.56 3.70
CA ARG A 60 -1.14 9.74 4.53
C ARG A 60 -0.88 10.95 3.63
N HIS A 61 -1.49 12.10 3.92
CA HIS A 61 -1.21 13.35 3.24
C HIS A 61 0.30 13.69 3.22
N ALA A 62 0.75 14.50 2.28
CA ALA A 62 2.11 15.01 2.16
C ALA A 62 2.52 15.90 3.34
N GLU A 63 3.76 16.37 3.35
CA GLU A 63 4.35 17.14 4.43
C GLU A 63 3.51 18.37 4.80
N ARG A 64 3.12 18.44 6.09
CA ARG A 64 2.31 19.54 6.64
C ARG A 64 3.13 20.80 6.79
N CYS A 65 2.53 21.94 6.41
CA CYS A 65 3.15 23.24 6.57
C CYS A 65 3.36 23.65 8.05
N ASP A 66 2.38 23.40 8.91
CA ASP A 66 2.43 23.78 10.34
C ASP A 66 3.37 22.92 11.19
N ARG A 67 4.04 21.91 10.60
CA ARG A 67 4.99 21.00 11.27
C ARG A 67 6.31 20.87 10.52
N SER A 68 6.64 21.83 9.69
CA SER A 68 7.84 21.85 8.88
C SER A 68 8.44 23.25 8.83
N SER A 69 9.74 23.34 8.60
CA SER A 69 10.44 24.57 8.26
C SER A 69 10.42 24.90 6.76
N ASN A 70 9.93 23.98 5.91
CA ASN A 70 9.81 24.19 4.48
C ASN A 70 8.70 25.22 4.16
N HIS A 71 8.83 25.91 3.03
CA HIS A 71 7.85 26.90 2.60
C HIS A 71 6.46 26.27 2.40
N CYS A 72 5.44 26.94 2.91
CA CYS A 72 4.05 26.55 2.70
C CYS A 72 3.66 26.72 1.22
N LEU A 73 2.84 25.81 0.70
CA LEU A 73 2.22 25.98 -0.61
C LEU A 73 1.21 27.13 -0.59
N SER A 74 0.41 27.23 0.46
CA SER A 74 -0.61 28.28 0.65
C SER A 74 -0.59 28.78 2.10
N ASP A 75 -1.31 28.15 2.98
CA ASP A 75 -1.44 28.47 4.39
C ASP A 75 -0.97 27.33 5.32
N LYS A 76 -0.96 27.60 6.62
CA LYS A 76 -0.49 26.64 7.64
C LYS A 76 -1.31 25.34 7.72
N THR A 77 -2.54 25.33 7.22
CA THR A 77 -3.40 24.13 7.26
C THR A 77 -3.11 23.15 6.12
N GLY A 78 -2.37 23.61 5.11
CA GLY A 78 -2.02 22.87 3.91
C GLY A 78 -0.71 22.10 4.01
N ILE A 79 -0.15 21.82 2.85
CA ILE A 79 1.15 21.14 2.67
C ILE A 79 2.25 22.13 2.29
N THR A 80 3.50 21.69 2.36
CA THR A 80 4.67 22.45 1.92
C THR A 80 4.85 22.39 0.39
N VAL A 81 5.66 23.28 -0.17
CA VAL A 81 6.09 23.21 -1.57
C VAL A 81 6.83 21.89 -1.84
N LYS A 82 7.69 21.46 -0.90
CA LYS A 82 8.32 20.14 -0.98
C LYS A 82 7.29 19.01 -1.03
N GLY A 83 6.28 19.06 -0.16
CA GLY A 83 5.20 18.08 -0.14
C GLY A 83 4.43 17.99 -1.46
N THR A 84 4.32 19.09 -2.23
CA THR A 84 3.72 19.05 -3.58
C THR A 84 4.58 18.30 -4.58
N GLN A 85 5.90 18.47 -4.50
CA GLN A 85 6.85 17.77 -5.36
C GLN A 85 6.82 16.27 -5.08
N ASP A 86 6.92 15.89 -3.81
CA ASP A 86 6.85 14.48 -3.37
C ASP A 86 5.52 13.82 -3.80
N ALA A 87 4.38 14.52 -3.64
CA ALA A 87 3.07 14.02 -4.06
C ALA A 87 2.97 13.85 -5.59
N ARG A 88 3.55 14.75 -6.35
CA ARG A 88 3.60 14.66 -7.82
C ARG A 88 4.44 13.46 -8.29
N GLU A 89 5.59 13.23 -7.66
CA GLU A 89 6.44 12.09 -7.97
C GLU A 89 5.75 10.76 -7.64
N LEU A 90 5.11 10.67 -6.47
CA LEU A 90 4.28 9.53 -6.12
C LEU A 90 3.19 9.30 -7.18
N GLY A 91 2.48 10.34 -7.61
CA GLY A 91 1.41 10.23 -8.60
C GLY A 91 1.90 9.73 -9.96
N LYS A 92 3.07 10.17 -10.41
CA LYS A 92 3.69 9.70 -11.66
C LYS A 92 4.04 8.20 -11.57
N ALA A 93 4.70 7.78 -10.51
CA ALA A 93 5.07 6.39 -10.30
C ALA A 93 3.82 5.50 -10.17
N PHE A 94 2.88 5.90 -9.33
CA PHE A 94 1.69 5.15 -9.04
C PHE A 94 0.76 4.98 -10.25
N SER A 95 0.54 6.04 -11.04
CA SER A 95 -0.34 6.00 -12.20
C SER A 95 0.19 5.15 -13.36
N ALA A 96 1.50 4.94 -13.43
CA ALA A 96 2.11 4.02 -14.40
C ALA A 96 1.79 2.56 -14.07
N ASP A 97 1.79 2.22 -12.78
CA ASP A 97 1.59 0.85 -12.30
C ASP A 97 0.09 0.50 -12.14
N ILE A 98 -0.75 1.49 -11.77
CA ILE A 98 -2.19 1.32 -11.57
C ILE A 98 -2.95 2.42 -12.35
N PRO A 99 -3.12 2.29 -13.65
CA PRO A 99 -3.70 3.36 -14.49
C PRO A 99 -5.22 3.56 -14.27
N ASN A 100 -5.95 2.53 -13.80
CA ASN A 100 -7.40 2.55 -13.67
C ASN A 100 -7.83 2.67 -12.20
N PHE A 101 -7.76 3.89 -11.64
CA PHE A 101 -8.21 4.15 -10.27
C PHE A 101 -9.12 5.38 -10.17
N ASP A 102 -9.99 5.36 -9.18
CA ASP A 102 -10.75 6.51 -8.70
C ASP A 102 -10.02 7.16 -7.52
N LEU A 103 -9.93 8.49 -7.53
CA LEU A 103 -9.17 9.27 -6.56
C LEU A 103 -10.07 9.99 -5.57
N TYR A 104 -9.82 9.78 -4.30
CA TYR A 104 -10.56 10.38 -3.18
C TYR A 104 -9.65 11.09 -2.19
N SER A 105 -10.21 12.04 -1.45
CA SER A 105 -9.56 12.60 -0.26
C SER A 105 -10.57 12.89 0.84
N SER A 106 -10.09 12.94 2.08
CA SER A 106 -10.85 13.59 3.15
C SER A 106 -10.97 15.10 2.89
N ASN A 107 -11.82 15.78 3.63
CA ASN A 107 -12.18 17.19 3.41
C ASN A 107 -11.25 18.21 4.09
N THR A 108 -9.96 17.86 4.32
CA THR A 108 -8.98 18.82 4.85
C THR A 108 -8.11 19.40 3.74
N VAL A 109 -7.65 20.65 3.91
CA VAL A 109 -6.80 21.32 2.92
C VAL A 109 -5.59 20.45 2.52
N ARG A 110 -4.86 19.91 3.52
CA ARG A 110 -3.66 19.09 3.25
C ARG A 110 -3.93 17.80 2.51
N THR A 111 -5.06 17.11 2.74
CA THR A 111 -5.39 15.89 2.00
C THR A 111 -5.86 16.20 0.59
N ILE A 112 -6.66 17.26 0.42
CA ILE A 112 -7.10 17.75 -0.90
C ILE A 112 -5.89 18.16 -1.73
N GLN A 113 -4.97 18.95 -1.18
CA GLN A 113 -3.76 19.36 -1.87
C GLN A 113 -2.88 18.17 -2.24
N SER A 114 -2.65 17.23 -1.30
CA SER A 114 -1.85 16.02 -1.60
C SER A 114 -2.46 15.20 -2.73
N ALA A 115 -3.77 14.94 -2.68
CA ALA A 115 -4.48 14.22 -3.72
C ALA A 115 -4.45 14.95 -5.06
N SER A 116 -4.64 16.27 -5.08
CA SER A 116 -4.61 17.09 -6.29
C SER A 116 -3.25 17.03 -6.98
N TRP A 117 -2.16 17.11 -6.21
CA TRP A 117 -0.80 17.02 -6.76
C TRP A 117 -0.41 15.61 -7.18
N CYS A 118 -0.97 14.57 -6.53
CA CYS A 118 -0.79 13.17 -6.90
C CYS A 118 -1.69 12.73 -8.07
N SER A 119 -2.67 13.54 -8.47
CA SER A 119 -3.80 13.11 -9.33
C SER A 119 -3.42 12.54 -10.69
N ALA A 120 -2.27 12.94 -11.27
CA ALA A 120 -1.87 12.58 -12.63
C ALA A 120 -3.00 12.78 -13.66
N GLY A 121 -3.81 13.84 -13.49
CA GLY A 121 -4.95 14.17 -14.34
C GLY A 121 -6.27 13.47 -14.01
N LYS A 122 -6.32 12.63 -12.98
CA LYS A 122 -7.57 12.02 -12.51
C LYS A 122 -8.44 13.03 -11.77
N LYS A 123 -9.77 12.87 -11.89
CA LYS A 123 -10.74 13.67 -11.14
C LYS A 123 -10.69 13.30 -9.65
N LEU A 124 -10.51 14.31 -8.80
CA LEU A 124 -10.56 14.16 -7.36
C LEU A 124 -11.99 14.26 -6.84
N THR A 125 -12.40 13.31 -6.00
CA THR A 125 -13.65 13.34 -5.23
C THR A 125 -13.32 13.56 -3.75
N VAL A 126 -13.88 14.62 -3.15
CA VAL A 126 -13.73 14.91 -1.72
C VAL A 126 -14.87 14.27 -0.96
N ASP A 127 -14.53 13.39 0.01
CA ASP A 127 -15.51 12.73 0.87
C ASP A 127 -15.10 12.83 2.33
N LYS A 128 -15.91 13.55 3.13
CA LYS A 128 -15.65 13.81 4.55
C LYS A 128 -15.57 12.54 5.39
N ARG A 129 -16.16 11.42 4.94
CA ARG A 129 -16.12 10.14 5.63
C ARG A 129 -14.69 9.60 5.78
N PHE A 130 -13.76 9.99 4.91
CA PHE A 130 -12.34 9.63 5.03
C PHE A 130 -11.58 10.43 6.10
N LEU A 131 -12.21 11.37 6.77
CA LEU A 131 -11.70 11.96 8.01
C LEU A 131 -12.03 11.08 9.22
N GLN A 132 -13.12 10.33 9.14
CA GLN A 132 -13.58 9.39 10.17
C GLN A 132 -12.88 8.04 9.98
N CYS A 133 -12.15 7.62 11.00
CA CYS A 133 -11.49 6.31 11.03
C CYS A 133 -12.31 5.37 11.93
N ARG A 134 -12.10 4.13 11.93
CA ARG A 134 -12.89 3.07 12.53
C ARG A 134 -13.86 2.47 11.52
N ASN A 135 -15.05 2.05 11.97
CA ASN A 135 -15.99 1.30 11.13
C ASN A 135 -16.45 2.06 9.89
N GLU A 136 -16.48 3.40 9.95
CA GLU A 136 -16.94 4.24 8.85
C GLU A 136 -16.02 4.17 7.64
N ILE A 137 -14.71 4.07 7.83
CA ILE A 137 -13.76 3.93 6.70
C ILE A 137 -13.97 2.62 5.96
N TYR A 138 -14.24 1.52 6.68
CA TYR A 138 -14.48 0.22 6.05
C TYR A 138 -15.82 0.17 5.32
N SER A 139 -16.88 0.73 5.89
CA SER A 139 -18.18 0.80 5.22
C SER A 139 -18.11 1.66 3.95
N THR A 140 -17.39 2.78 4.00
CA THR A 140 -17.17 3.65 2.84
C THR A 140 -16.38 2.94 1.74
N ILE A 141 -15.28 2.26 2.08
CA ILE A 141 -14.49 1.49 1.11
C ILE A 141 -15.36 0.41 0.44
N LYS A 142 -16.12 -0.36 1.22
CA LYS A 142 -17.01 -1.40 0.67
C LYS A 142 -18.08 -0.82 -0.24
N GLU A 143 -18.68 0.30 0.15
CA GLU A 143 -19.67 1.00 -0.67
C GLU A 143 -19.07 1.45 -2.02
N LEU A 144 -17.91 2.09 -2.00
CA LEU A 144 -17.25 2.55 -3.23
C LEU A 144 -16.87 1.38 -4.14
N GLN A 145 -16.28 0.32 -3.56
CA GLN A 145 -15.92 -0.86 -4.33
C GLN A 145 -17.13 -1.57 -4.92
N SER A 146 -18.28 -1.59 -4.23
CA SER A 146 -19.52 -2.17 -4.75
C SER A 146 -20.11 -1.38 -5.92
N LYS A 147 -19.91 -0.06 -5.95
CA LYS A 147 -20.35 0.82 -7.05
C LYS A 147 -19.46 0.75 -8.28
N ALA A 148 -18.20 0.41 -8.09
CA ALA A 148 -17.20 0.31 -9.15
C ALA A 148 -16.30 -0.91 -8.92
N PRO A 149 -16.81 -2.14 -9.11
CA PRO A 149 -16.17 -3.38 -8.70
C PRO A 149 -14.81 -3.63 -9.38
N ASP A 150 -14.59 -3.09 -10.57
CA ASP A 150 -13.37 -3.27 -11.35
C ASP A 150 -12.38 -2.10 -11.21
N LYS A 151 -12.68 -1.12 -10.36
CA LYS A 151 -11.84 0.07 -10.16
C LYS A 151 -10.93 -0.09 -8.95
N ASN A 152 -9.67 0.25 -9.13
CA ASN A 152 -8.80 0.55 -7.99
C ASN A 152 -9.27 1.85 -7.31
N ILE A 153 -8.98 1.99 -6.03
CA ILE A 153 -9.36 3.17 -5.24
C ILE A 153 -8.12 3.73 -4.56
N VAL A 154 -7.88 5.02 -4.73
CA VAL A 154 -6.80 5.75 -4.06
C VAL A 154 -7.40 6.81 -3.15
N ILE A 155 -7.01 6.83 -1.88
CA ILE A 155 -7.59 7.69 -0.86
C ILE A 155 -6.48 8.42 -0.11
N PHE A 156 -6.55 9.76 -0.06
CA PHE A 156 -5.70 10.57 0.81
C PHE A 156 -6.39 10.88 2.12
N THR A 157 -5.78 10.44 3.22
CA THR A 157 -6.30 10.60 4.57
C THR A 157 -5.19 10.96 5.57
N HIS A 158 -5.29 10.55 6.82
CA HIS A 158 -4.44 10.95 7.94
C HIS A 158 -3.73 9.76 8.57
N ASN A 159 -2.59 10.04 9.23
CA ASN A 159 -1.82 9.02 9.93
C ASN A 159 -2.66 8.20 10.93
N HIS A 160 -3.58 8.86 11.67
CA HIS A 160 -4.40 8.16 12.65
C HIS A 160 -5.34 7.11 12.04
N CYS A 161 -5.80 7.31 10.78
CA CYS A 161 -6.58 6.31 10.07
C CYS A 161 -5.74 5.09 9.69
N LEU A 162 -4.54 5.32 9.16
CA LEU A 162 -3.63 4.23 8.81
C LEU A 162 -3.19 3.46 10.05
N THR A 163 -2.83 4.18 11.14
CA THR A 163 -2.47 3.56 12.43
C THR A 163 -3.63 2.71 12.98
N TYR A 164 -4.87 3.23 12.91
CA TYR A 164 -6.04 2.48 13.35
C TYR A 164 -6.22 1.20 12.54
N ILE A 165 -6.17 1.26 11.21
CA ILE A 165 -6.36 0.12 10.32
C ILE A 165 -5.30 -0.96 10.57
N ALA A 166 -4.02 -0.57 10.67
CA ALA A 166 -2.94 -1.51 10.94
C ALA A 166 -3.11 -2.21 12.30
N LYS A 167 -3.54 -1.45 13.32
CA LYS A 167 -3.83 -2.02 14.64
C LYS A 167 -5.02 -2.97 14.62
N ASP A 168 -6.11 -2.58 13.96
CA ASP A 168 -7.33 -3.38 13.87
C ASP A 168 -7.13 -4.67 13.06
N LYS A 169 -6.45 -4.58 11.91
CA LYS A 169 -6.31 -5.71 10.98
C LYS A 169 -5.17 -6.67 11.30
N ARG A 170 -4.08 -6.17 11.88
CA ARG A 170 -2.85 -6.95 12.09
C ARG A 170 -2.28 -6.84 13.50
N ASN A 171 -2.93 -6.11 14.41
CA ASN A 171 -2.45 -5.82 15.76
C ASN A 171 -1.05 -5.17 15.79
N VAL A 172 -0.71 -4.38 14.78
CA VAL A 172 0.59 -3.75 14.58
C VAL A 172 0.50 -2.25 14.83
N THR A 173 1.53 -1.67 15.45
CA THR A 173 1.66 -0.21 15.61
C THR A 173 2.34 0.35 14.36
N PHE A 174 1.57 0.88 13.44
CA PHE A 174 2.05 1.52 12.23
C PHE A 174 2.19 3.02 12.43
N LYS A 175 3.38 3.54 12.13
CA LYS A 175 3.71 4.97 12.17
C LYS A 175 4.09 5.42 10.76
N PRO A 176 3.11 5.74 9.90
CA PRO A 176 3.41 6.13 8.52
C PRO A 176 4.15 7.47 8.49
N ASP A 177 5.16 7.60 7.63
CA ASP A 177 5.71 8.88 7.22
C ASP A 177 4.76 9.60 6.24
N TYR A 178 5.06 10.81 5.82
CA TYR A 178 4.27 11.52 4.80
C TYR A 178 4.28 10.72 3.49
N LEU A 179 3.10 10.56 2.88
CA LEU A 179 2.88 9.79 1.65
C LEU A 179 3.13 8.28 1.77
N ASP A 180 3.40 7.76 2.96
CA ASP A 180 3.29 6.32 3.19
C ASP A 180 1.83 5.89 3.15
N GLY A 181 1.58 4.65 2.76
CA GLY A 181 0.24 4.12 2.58
C GLY A 181 0.03 2.71 3.13
N LEU A 182 -1.23 2.31 3.12
CA LEU A 182 -1.68 0.93 3.33
C LEU A 182 -2.34 0.43 2.06
N VAL A 183 -2.02 -0.78 1.66
CA VAL A 183 -2.64 -1.49 0.54
C VAL A 183 -3.62 -2.50 1.09
N MET A 184 -4.83 -2.46 0.57
CA MET A 184 -5.94 -3.31 0.99
C MET A 184 -6.73 -3.77 -0.24
N HIS A 185 -7.61 -4.75 -0.03
CA HIS A 185 -8.64 -5.13 -0.99
C HIS A 185 -9.94 -5.53 -0.29
N VAL A 186 -11.00 -5.67 -1.06
CA VAL A 186 -12.30 -6.15 -0.55
C VAL A 186 -12.54 -7.56 -1.07
N GLU A 187 -12.63 -8.52 -0.16
CA GLU A 187 -12.97 -9.90 -0.47
C GLU A 187 -14.17 -10.37 0.35
N LYS A 188 -15.19 -10.90 -0.32
CA LYS A 188 -16.42 -11.43 0.33
C LYS A 188 -17.03 -10.45 1.33
N GLY A 189 -17.03 -9.15 0.98
CA GLY A 189 -17.56 -8.08 1.82
C GLY A 189 -16.71 -7.68 3.01
N ASN A 190 -15.46 -8.19 3.12
CA ASN A 190 -14.50 -7.82 4.15
C ASN A 190 -13.37 -6.99 3.54
N VAL A 191 -12.93 -5.97 4.27
CA VAL A 191 -11.70 -5.23 3.94
C VAL A 191 -10.53 -5.96 4.55
N LEU A 192 -9.60 -6.42 3.72
CA LEU A 192 -8.37 -7.12 4.11
C LEU A 192 -7.18 -6.20 3.92
N LEU A 193 -6.19 -6.28 4.82
CA LEU A 193 -4.95 -5.51 4.75
C LEU A 193 -3.84 -6.38 4.14
N ASP A 194 -3.31 -5.99 2.99
CA ASP A 194 -2.24 -6.69 2.28
C ASP A 194 -0.86 -6.30 2.82
N GLY A 195 -0.66 -5.00 3.06
CA GLY A 195 0.62 -4.53 3.60
C GLY A 195 0.74 -3.01 3.61
N GLU A 196 1.99 -2.54 3.84
CA GLU A 196 2.34 -1.13 3.77
C GLU A 196 2.99 -0.79 2.43
N PHE A 197 2.64 0.36 1.88
CA PHE A 197 3.33 1.00 0.76
C PHE A 197 4.18 2.15 1.31
N ALA A 198 5.50 2.01 1.28
CA ALA A 198 6.41 3.06 1.72
C ALA A 198 6.92 3.83 0.50
N ASN A 199 6.67 5.13 0.49
CA ASN A 199 7.13 6.06 -0.54
C ASN A 199 8.60 6.45 -0.30
N ARG A 200 9.54 5.50 -0.56
CA ARG A 200 11.00 5.71 -0.37
C ARG A 200 11.78 5.18 -1.55
#